data_ff7d91bcafdcccfd24ee30ded9ee6bf1
#
_entry.id   ff7d91bcafdcccfd24ee30ded9ee6bf1
#
_cell.length_a   1.000
_cell.length_b   1.000
_cell.length_c   1.000
_cell.angle_alpha   90.00
_cell.angle_beta   90.00
_cell.angle_gamma   90.00
#
_symmetry.space_group_name_H-M   'P 1'
#
loop_
_entity.id
_entity.type
_entity.pdbx_description
1 polymer ?
#
loop_
_entity_poly.entity_id
_entity_poly.type
_entity_poly.pdbx_seq_one_letter_code
_entity_poly.pdbx_strand_id
1 'polypeptide(L)'
;MTALRVRAEQWGEWTVLRVVGELDLATSPTVRQRVHDAVADGHRRLVLDLSEVLFCDSSGVGVLVGARRLMRSCAGELRLILPARGAEDGSHVNRVLAALGVRRLFDCHPDLASAVGDANASLSA
;
A
#
# COMPACT_ATOMS: atom_id res chain seq x y z
N MET A 1 -17.39 15.69 1.01
CA MET A 1 -16.15 15.90 0.26
C MET A 1 -15.16 14.80 0.60
N THR A 2 -14.68 14.11 -0.41
CA THR A 2 -13.71 13.05 -0.22
C THR A 2 -12.39 13.62 0.20
N ALA A 3 -11.84 13.09 1.28
CA ALA A 3 -10.53 13.49 1.74
C ALA A 3 -9.60 12.28 1.69
N LEU A 4 -8.49 12.42 1.02
CA LEU A 4 -7.44 11.42 1.05
C LEU A 4 -6.13 12.15 1.32
N ARG A 5 -5.33 11.60 2.20
CA ARG A 5 -3.99 12.11 2.50
C ARG A 5 -2.98 10.99 2.37
N VAL A 6 -1.83 11.33 1.85
CA VAL A 6 -0.72 10.39 1.73
C VAL A 6 0.49 11.02 2.41
N ARG A 7 1.09 10.29 3.34
CA ARG A 7 2.29 10.72 4.05
C ARG A 7 3.41 9.74 3.75
N ALA A 8 4.58 10.27 3.46
CA ALA A 8 5.76 9.45 3.22
C ALA A 8 6.64 9.44 4.47
N GLU A 9 7.05 8.25 4.87
CA GLU A 9 7.95 8.05 5.99
C GLU A 9 9.05 7.08 5.56
N GLN A 10 10.24 7.25 6.12
CA GLN A 10 11.34 6.35 5.83
C GLN A 10 11.60 5.45 7.03
N TRP A 11 11.64 4.14 6.80
CA TRP A 11 11.90 3.13 7.82
C TRP A 11 13.01 2.22 7.34
N GLY A 12 14.25 2.55 7.69
CA GLY A 12 15.40 1.85 7.16
C GLY A 12 15.46 2.02 5.65
N GLU A 13 15.46 0.92 4.91
CA GLU A 13 15.47 0.95 3.46
C GLU A 13 14.06 0.98 2.86
N TRP A 14 13.02 0.98 3.70
CA TRP A 14 11.64 1.00 3.26
C TRP A 14 11.08 2.40 3.24
N THR A 15 10.44 2.75 2.15
CA THR A 15 9.66 3.98 2.06
C THR A 15 8.19 3.58 2.28
N VAL A 16 7.58 4.17 3.30
CA VAL A 16 6.20 3.88 3.66
C VAL A 16 5.33 5.03 3.21
N LEU A 17 4.37 4.75 2.35
CA LEU A 17 3.33 5.69 1.97
C LEU A 17 2.07 5.34 2.76
N ARG A 18 1.75 6.18 3.74
CA ARG A 18 0.57 5.99 4.57
C ARG A 18 -0.60 6.69 3.91
N VAL A 19 -1.60 5.91 3.54
CA VAL A 19 -2.80 6.39 2.86
C VAL A 19 -3.95 6.44 3.85
N VAL A 20 -4.56 7.61 4.01
CA VAL A 20 -5.64 7.82 4.97
C VAL A 20 -6.85 8.38 4.23
N GLY A 21 -7.99 7.75 4.40
CA GLY A 21 -9.25 8.22 3.85
C GLY A 21 -9.88 7.26 2.85
N GLU A 22 -10.45 7.81 1.80
CA GLU A 22 -11.17 7.03 0.79
C GLU A 22 -10.34 6.94 -0.49
N LEU A 23 -10.20 5.72 -0.99
CA LEU A 23 -9.43 5.44 -2.20
C LEU A 23 -10.40 5.09 -3.32
N ASP A 24 -10.76 6.09 -4.11
CA ASP A 24 -11.76 5.98 -5.16
C ASP A 24 -11.25 6.58 -6.47
N LEU A 25 -12.14 6.68 -7.45
CA LEU A 25 -11.79 7.21 -8.77
C LEU A 25 -11.19 8.62 -8.68
N ALA A 26 -11.72 9.46 -7.81
CA ALA A 26 -11.28 10.85 -7.68
C ALA A 26 -9.91 10.96 -6.98
N THR A 27 -9.63 10.09 -6.02
CA THR A 27 -8.42 10.18 -5.19
C THR A 27 -7.29 9.27 -5.67
N SER A 28 -7.60 8.24 -6.45
CA SER A 28 -6.61 7.28 -6.94
C SER A 28 -5.41 7.93 -7.64
N PRO A 29 -5.59 8.99 -8.46
CA PRO A 29 -4.44 9.63 -9.10
C PRO A 29 -3.42 10.18 -8.12
N THR A 30 -3.85 10.61 -6.92
CA THR A 30 -2.93 11.10 -5.89
C THR A 30 -2.00 10.00 -5.42
N VAL A 31 -2.54 8.81 -5.15
CA VAL A 31 -1.73 7.68 -4.72
C VAL A 31 -0.79 7.24 -5.83
N ARG A 32 -1.31 7.17 -7.06
CA ARG A 32 -0.49 6.79 -8.22
C ARG A 32 0.71 7.73 -8.35
N GLN A 33 0.48 9.04 -8.26
CA GLN A 33 1.55 10.02 -8.39
C GLN A 33 2.59 9.87 -7.30
N ARG A 34 2.17 9.63 -6.06
CA ARG A 34 3.10 9.45 -4.95
C ARG A 34 3.97 8.21 -5.14
N VAL A 35 3.41 7.13 -5.68
CA VAL A 35 4.19 5.93 -6.00
C VAL A 35 5.21 6.23 -7.10
N HIS A 36 4.80 6.91 -8.15
CA HIS A 36 5.70 7.28 -9.25
C HIS A 36 6.81 8.21 -8.74
N ASP A 37 6.50 9.15 -7.87
CA ASP A 37 7.51 10.06 -7.31
C ASP A 37 8.54 9.28 -6.49
N ALA A 38 8.09 8.32 -5.68
CA ALA A 38 9.00 7.52 -4.88
C ALA A 38 9.97 6.72 -5.78
N VAL A 39 9.46 6.13 -6.85
CA VAL A 39 10.30 5.40 -7.78
C VAL A 39 11.27 6.34 -8.51
N ALA A 40 10.80 7.52 -8.91
CA ALA A 40 11.65 8.52 -9.56
C ALA A 40 12.78 8.98 -8.64
N ASP A 41 12.53 9.00 -7.33
CA ASP A 41 13.54 9.36 -6.33
C ASP A 41 14.48 8.21 -5.98
N GLY A 42 14.32 7.05 -6.62
CA GLY A 42 15.22 5.93 -6.44
C GLY A 42 14.80 4.93 -5.39
N HIS A 43 13.61 5.07 -4.80
CA HIS A 43 13.14 4.13 -3.78
C HIS A 43 12.68 2.84 -4.45
N ARG A 44 13.22 1.70 -4.00
CA ARG A 44 12.94 0.37 -4.57
C ARG A 44 12.28 -0.58 -3.59
N ARG A 45 12.08 -0.15 -2.34
CA ARG A 45 11.35 -0.91 -1.32
C ARG A 45 10.24 -0.02 -0.79
N LEU A 46 9.01 -0.37 -1.14
CA LEU A 46 7.85 0.47 -0.91
C LEU A 46 6.79 -0.29 -0.11
N VAL A 47 6.27 0.34 0.92
CA VAL A 47 5.11 -0.14 1.66
C VAL A 47 3.97 0.83 1.42
N LEU A 48 2.82 0.32 1.00
CA LEU A 48 1.58 1.09 0.98
C LEU A 48 0.78 0.69 2.22
N ASP A 49 0.69 1.61 3.16
CA ASP A 49 -0.05 1.38 4.40
C ASP A 49 -1.49 1.83 4.20
N LEU A 50 -2.37 0.84 4.08
CA LEU A 50 -3.79 1.04 3.84
C LEU A 50 -4.62 0.81 5.10
N SER A 51 -3.98 0.74 6.27
CA SER A 51 -4.66 0.43 7.52
C SER A 51 -5.74 1.44 7.89
N GLU A 52 -5.64 2.67 7.39
CA GLU A 52 -6.61 3.73 7.64
C GLU A 52 -7.42 4.11 6.40
N VAL A 53 -7.47 3.23 5.41
CA VAL A 53 -8.33 3.40 4.24
C VAL A 53 -9.70 2.84 4.57
N LEU A 54 -10.72 3.70 4.53
CA LEU A 54 -12.09 3.35 4.92
C LEU A 54 -12.91 2.81 3.75
N PHE A 55 -12.53 3.15 2.55
CA PHE A 55 -13.25 2.77 1.33
C PHE A 55 -12.27 2.57 0.19
N CYS A 56 -12.52 1.56 -0.63
CA CYS A 56 -11.70 1.31 -1.81
C CYS A 56 -12.59 0.73 -2.91
N ASP A 57 -12.63 1.38 -4.07
CA ASP A 57 -13.33 0.85 -5.23
C ASP A 57 -12.35 0.19 -6.21
N SER A 58 -12.86 -0.22 -7.37
CA SER A 58 -12.02 -0.86 -8.38
C SER A 58 -10.92 0.04 -8.91
N SER A 59 -11.14 1.37 -8.91
CA SER A 59 -10.10 2.33 -9.30
C SER A 59 -8.94 2.31 -8.33
N GLY A 60 -9.25 2.21 -7.02
CA GLY A 60 -8.22 2.08 -5.99
C GLY A 60 -7.44 0.79 -6.14
N VAL A 61 -8.13 -0.31 -6.38
CA VAL A 61 -7.45 -1.59 -6.63
C VAL A 61 -6.57 -1.49 -7.86
N GLY A 62 -7.02 -0.81 -8.90
CA GLY A 62 -6.22 -0.58 -10.10
C GLY A 62 -4.91 0.12 -9.81
N VAL A 63 -4.92 1.09 -8.89
CA VAL A 63 -3.69 1.77 -8.46
C VAL A 63 -2.74 0.81 -7.74
N LEU A 64 -3.28 -0.07 -6.89
CA LEU A 64 -2.44 -1.06 -6.20
C LEU A 64 -1.80 -2.04 -7.18
N VAL A 65 -2.57 -2.52 -8.14
CA VAL A 65 -2.04 -3.42 -9.18
C VAL A 65 -1.00 -2.70 -10.02
N GLY A 66 -1.24 -1.44 -10.38
CA GLY A 66 -0.29 -0.63 -11.13
C GLY A 66 1.00 -0.40 -10.37
N ALA A 67 0.91 -0.15 -9.06
CA ALA A 67 2.09 0.01 -8.21
C ALA A 67 2.92 -1.28 -8.19
N ARG A 68 2.26 -2.43 -8.09
CA ARG A 68 2.94 -3.72 -8.14
C ARG A 68 3.70 -3.91 -9.46
N ARG A 69 3.03 -3.60 -10.58
CA ARG A 69 3.65 -3.72 -11.88
C ARG A 69 4.86 -2.80 -12.01
N LEU A 70 4.72 -1.56 -11.56
CA LEU A 70 5.81 -0.59 -11.61
C LEU A 70 7.01 -1.07 -10.81
N MET A 71 6.78 -1.52 -9.57
CA MET A 71 7.87 -1.99 -8.72
C MET A 71 8.56 -3.22 -9.33
N ARG A 72 7.80 -4.13 -9.90
CA ARG A 72 8.38 -5.30 -10.57
C ARG A 72 9.21 -4.90 -11.78
N SER A 73 8.78 -3.89 -12.53
CA SER A 73 9.51 -3.44 -13.71
C SER A 73 10.86 -2.83 -13.38
N CYS A 74 11.04 -2.32 -12.16
CA CYS A 74 12.32 -1.74 -11.75
C CYS A 74 13.05 -2.61 -10.72
N ALA A 75 12.70 -3.88 -10.63
CA ALA A 75 13.27 -4.85 -9.68
C ALA A 75 13.12 -4.41 -8.22
N GLY A 76 12.02 -3.72 -7.93
CA GLY A 76 11.69 -3.29 -6.57
C GLY A 76 10.76 -4.26 -5.86
N GLU A 77 10.46 -3.94 -4.62
CA GLU A 77 9.56 -4.71 -3.77
C GLU A 77 8.41 -3.84 -3.30
N LEU A 78 7.21 -4.40 -3.29
CA LEU A 78 6.01 -3.74 -2.77
C LEU A 78 5.38 -4.61 -1.70
N ARG A 79 5.06 -4.00 -0.56
CA ARG A 79 4.30 -4.64 0.51
C ARG A 79 3.09 -3.78 0.84
N LEU A 80 2.02 -4.43 1.27
CA LEU A 80 0.82 -3.73 1.71
C LEU A 80 0.57 -3.99 3.19
N ILE A 81 0.13 -2.96 3.89
CA ILE A 81 -0.47 -3.12 5.21
C ILE A 81 -1.96 -2.96 5.02
N LEU A 82 -2.73 -3.99 5.39
CA LEU A 82 -4.17 -3.98 5.21
C LEU A 82 -4.87 -3.70 6.54
N PRO A 83 -6.09 -3.14 6.50
CA PRO A 83 -6.86 -2.94 7.72
C PRO A 83 -7.06 -4.24 8.48
N ALA A 84 -7.14 -4.15 9.80
CA ALA A 84 -7.32 -5.31 10.64
C ALA A 84 -8.62 -6.03 10.32
N ARG A 85 -8.58 -7.37 10.39
CA ARG A 85 -9.79 -8.17 10.21
C ARG A 85 -10.78 -7.87 11.33
N GLY A 86 -12.05 -7.77 10.95
CA GLY A 86 -13.11 -7.50 11.89
C GLY A 86 -13.35 -6.03 12.16
N ALA A 87 -12.48 -5.14 11.72
CA ALA A 87 -12.75 -3.71 11.78
C ALA A 87 -13.83 -3.39 10.74
N GLU A 88 -14.93 -2.81 11.18
CA GLU A 88 -16.05 -2.54 10.28
C GLU A 88 -15.62 -1.70 9.09
N ASP A 89 -14.91 -0.61 9.36
CA ASP A 89 -14.49 0.32 8.31
C ASP A 89 -13.37 -0.24 7.46
N GLY A 90 -12.44 -0.98 8.05
CA GLY A 90 -11.30 -1.54 7.34
C GLY A 90 -11.64 -2.77 6.52
N SER A 91 -12.75 -3.46 6.84
CA SER A 91 -13.12 -4.68 6.15
C SER A 91 -13.45 -4.45 4.67
N HIS A 92 -13.80 -3.22 4.29
CA HIS A 92 -14.16 -2.91 2.91
C HIS A 92 -13.01 -3.18 1.96
N VAL A 93 -11.80 -2.71 2.28
CA VAL A 93 -10.62 -2.95 1.44
C VAL A 93 -10.38 -4.44 1.29
N ASN A 94 -10.42 -5.18 2.40
CA ASN A 94 -10.19 -6.63 2.38
C ASN A 94 -11.23 -7.35 1.51
N ARG A 95 -12.50 -6.96 1.60
CA ARG A 95 -13.56 -7.57 0.81
C ARG A 95 -13.41 -7.29 -0.67
N VAL A 96 -13.04 -6.07 -1.04
CA VAL A 96 -12.88 -5.70 -2.45
C VAL A 96 -11.72 -6.47 -3.06
N LEU A 97 -10.59 -6.57 -2.37
CA LEU A 97 -9.45 -7.32 -2.87
C LEU A 97 -9.79 -8.81 -3.03
N ALA A 98 -10.51 -9.37 -2.08
CA ALA A 98 -10.94 -10.76 -2.15
C ALA A 98 -11.93 -10.98 -3.29
N ALA A 99 -12.91 -10.09 -3.44
CA ALA A 99 -13.94 -10.20 -4.47
C ALA A 99 -13.35 -10.14 -5.88
N LEU A 100 -12.32 -9.33 -6.07
CA LEU A 100 -11.64 -9.22 -7.36
C LEU A 100 -10.57 -10.29 -7.57
N GLY A 101 -10.31 -11.11 -6.55
CA GLY A 101 -9.35 -12.21 -6.65
C GLY A 101 -7.91 -11.77 -6.76
N VAL A 102 -7.58 -10.54 -6.33
CA VAL A 102 -6.24 -9.98 -6.52
C VAL A 102 -5.41 -9.94 -5.23
N ARG A 103 -6.01 -10.28 -4.07
CA ARG A 103 -5.29 -10.18 -2.81
C ARG A 103 -3.99 -11.01 -2.82
N ARG A 104 -4.03 -12.16 -3.44
CA ARG A 104 -2.88 -13.07 -3.53
C ARG A 104 -1.71 -12.52 -4.35
N LEU A 105 -1.94 -11.45 -5.10
CA LEU A 105 -0.88 -10.80 -5.86
C LEU A 105 0.06 -9.99 -4.97
N PHE A 106 -0.37 -9.70 -3.74
CA PHE A 106 0.34 -8.78 -2.87
C PHE A 106 0.92 -9.48 -1.65
N ASP A 107 2.07 -8.97 -1.21
CA ASP A 107 2.69 -9.34 0.05
C ASP A 107 2.05 -8.49 1.14
N CYS A 108 1.09 -9.07 1.86
CA CYS A 108 0.26 -8.36 2.81
C CYS A 108 0.72 -8.58 4.24
N HIS A 109 0.67 -7.53 5.04
CA HIS A 109 1.11 -7.53 6.43
C HIS A 109 0.06 -6.88 7.32
N PRO A 110 -0.03 -7.29 8.60
CA PRO A 110 -1.03 -6.73 9.51
C PRO A 110 -0.63 -5.38 10.08
N ASP A 111 0.65 -5.04 10.09
CA ASP A 111 1.13 -3.81 10.68
C ASP A 111 2.49 -3.41 10.10
N LEU A 112 2.96 -2.23 10.50
CA LEU A 112 4.21 -1.69 9.99
C LEU A 112 5.42 -2.52 10.44
N ALA A 113 5.43 -2.96 11.69
CA ALA A 113 6.54 -3.74 12.21
C ALA A 113 6.75 -5.01 11.38
N SER A 114 5.66 -5.69 11.03
CA SER A 114 5.71 -6.87 10.17
C SER A 114 6.15 -6.52 8.76
N ALA A 115 5.66 -5.42 8.21
CA ALA A 115 5.94 -5.04 6.83
C ALA A 115 7.41 -4.70 6.60
N VAL A 116 8.09 -4.14 7.62
CA VAL A 116 9.51 -3.77 7.51
C VAL A 116 10.42 -4.68 8.31
N GLY A 117 9.87 -5.62 9.05
CA GLY A 117 10.59 -6.43 10.02
C GLY A 117 11.62 -7.39 9.43
N ASP A 118 11.42 -7.83 8.20
CA ASP A 118 12.36 -8.75 7.54
C ASP A 118 13.76 -8.15 7.48
N ALA A 119 13.85 -6.85 7.15
CA ALA A 119 15.13 -6.17 7.11
C ALA A 119 15.78 -6.14 8.49
N ASN A 120 14.99 -5.88 9.53
CA ASN A 120 15.47 -5.87 10.90
C ASN A 120 15.86 -7.28 11.37
N ALA A 121 15.08 -8.26 11.01
CA ALA A 121 15.38 -9.66 11.34
C ALA A 121 16.70 -10.10 10.70
N SER A 122 16.93 -9.73 9.47
CA SER A 122 18.17 -10.04 8.76
C SER A 122 19.37 -9.40 9.43
N LEU A 123 19.21 -8.16 9.93
CA LEU A 123 20.30 -7.43 10.58
C LEU A 123 20.61 -8.00 11.96
N SER A 124 19.62 -8.56 12.62
CA SER A 124 19.81 -9.12 13.95
C SER A 124 20.35 -10.53 13.96
N ALA A 125 20.34 -11.16 12.84
CA ALA A 125 20.93 -12.48 12.69
C ALA A 125 22.43 -12.37 12.50
#